data_293da9c015e2c033bc8cdec40b7e9e1f
#
_entry.id   293da9c015e2c033bc8cdec40b7e9e1f
#
_cell.length_a   1.000
_cell.length_b   1.000
_cell.length_c   1.000
_cell.angle_alpha   90.00
_cell.angle_beta   90.00
_cell.angle_gamma   90.00
#
_symmetry.space_group_name_H-M   'P 1'
#
loop_
_entity.id
_entity.type
_entity.pdbx_description
1 polymer ?
#
loop_
_entity_poly.entity_id
_entity_poly.type
_entity_poly.pdbx_seq_one_letter_code
_entity_poly.pdbx_strand_id
1 'polypeptide(L)'
;MLRVKYLFRTVYTLFFAIVLLCLFSCGGKSVPSDAGVGDTVAADSVDSAGIVPADSIMDDAVIPKTADEYFNDFIYSFTISPRHQKERIVFPLPYERDGKMTYVKPEQWRYNAMYTRQEFYTAFFENESSLDLEKSKDVDRVTVEYVDMIDERVKDYFFSREENQWKLRKMREYGLDEYHERDFILFFDRFVSDSLYQISHVASKIEISMPDPEDDIETLTGMIEAEQWPSFRPELPHEYYYNINYGQKMENKKYRVVALEGSSNGFLSLLFFRQKGYGEWMLYKMKN
;
A
#
# COMPACT_ATOMS: atom_id res chain seq x y z
N MET A 1 15.60 -21.40 -19.98
CA MET A 1 14.56 -20.83 -19.11
C MET A 1 13.14 -20.80 -19.71
N LEU A 2 12.95 -20.74 -21.03
CA LEU A 2 11.58 -20.71 -21.64
C LEU A 2 10.76 -22.02 -21.50
N ARG A 3 11.39 -23.20 -21.38
CA ARG A 3 10.66 -24.48 -21.30
C ARG A 3 9.97 -24.78 -19.97
N VAL A 4 10.36 -24.16 -18.87
CA VAL A 4 9.76 -24.39 -17.54
C VAL A 4 8.45 -23.62 -17.39
N LYS A 5 8.33 -22.43 -17.99
CA LYS A 5 7.09 -21.61 -17.92
C LYS A 5 5.89 -22.27 -18.65
N TYR A 6 6.12 -23.06 -19.68
CA TYR A 6 5.04 -23.76 -20.38
C TYR A 6 4.54 -25.00 -19.64
N LEU A 7 5.39 -25.65 -18.83
CA LEU A 7 4.99 -26.83 -18.07
C LEU A 7 4.04 -26.48 -16.91
N PHE A 8 4.27 -25.35 -16.24
CA PHE A 8 3.38 -24.87 -15.15
C PHE A 8 2.01 -24.42 -15.67
N ARG A 9 1.93 -23.85 -16.84
CA ARG A 9 0.65 -23.38 -17.41
C ARG A 9 -0.26 -24.56 -17.82
N THR A 10 0.31 -25.65 -18.32
CA THR A 10 -0.44 -26.86 -18.71
C THR A 10 -0.93 -27.66 -17.49
N VAL A 11 -0.21 -27.67 -16.39
CA VAL A 11 -0.64 -28.36 -15.14
C VAL A 11 -1.80 -27.60 -14.47
N TYR A 12 -1.77 -26.26 -14.48
CA TYR A 12 -2.85 -25.45 -13.90
C TYR A 12 -4.19 -25.58 -14.66
N THR A 13 -4.14 -25.66 -16.00
CA THR A 13 -5.36 -25.84 -16.82
C THR A 13 -5.97 -27.24 -16.66
N LEU A 14 -5.16 -28.26 -16.43
CA LEU A 14 -5.66 -29.62 -16.16
C LEU A 14 -6.31 -29.74 -14.77
N PHE A 15 -5.76 -29.06 -13.75
CA PHE A 15 -6.32 -29.09 -12.39
C PHE A 15 -7.67 -28.36 -12.32
N PHE A 16 -7.84 -27.25 -13.06
CA PHE A 16 -9.11 -26.51 -13.09
C PHE A 16 -10.23 -27.27 -13.81
N ALA A 17 -9.90 -28.09 -14.82
CA ALA A 17 -10.88 -28.92 -15.54
C ALA A 17 -11.41 -30.09 -14.69
N ILE A 18 -10.61 -30.62 -13.76
CA ILE A 18 -11.03 -31.74 -12.87
C ILE A 18 -11.94 -31.24 -11.75
N VAL A 19 -11.72 -30.02 -11.22
CA VAL A 19 -12.56 -29.44 -10.16
C VAL A 19 -13.95 -29.05 -10.69
N LEU A 20 -14.10 -28.70 -11.97
CA LEU A 20 -15.40 -28.35 -12.55
C LEU A 20 -16.30 -29.55 -12.80
N LEU A 21 -15.77 -30.77 -12.89
CA LEU A 21 -16.52 -32.02 -13.12
C LEU A 21 -17.16 -32.60 -11.84
N CYS A 22 -16.76 -32.15 -10.65
CA CYS A 22 -17.29 -32.64 -9.38
C CYS A 22 -18.52 -31.88 -8.85
N LEU A 23 -18.98 -30.80 -9.53
CA LEU A 23 -20.10 -29.98 -9.06
C LEU A 23 -21.47 -30.33 -9.68
N PHE A 24 -21.57 -31.37 -10.50
CA PHE A 24 -22.83 -31.80 -11.09
C PHE A 24 -23.28 -33.19 -10.61
N SER A 25 -23.48 -33.37 -9.29
CA SER A 25 -24.20 -34.54 -8.80
C SER A 25 -24.78 -34.26 -7.40
N CYS A 26 -25.97 -33.76 -7.34
CA CYS A 26 -27.03 -34.23 -6.45
C CYS A 26 -28.33 -33.45 -6.75
N GLY A 27 -29.25 -34.14 -7.40
CA GLY A 27 -30.64 -33.72 -7.51
C GLY A 27 -31.48 -34.51 -6.56
N GLY A 28 -32.57 -33.94 -6.04
CA GLY A 28 -33.68 -34.76 -5.57
C GLY A 28 -34.48 -34.26 -4.39
N LYS A 29 -35.66 -33.74 -4.72
CA LYS A 29 -37.00 -33.93 -4.14
C LYS A 29 -37.52 -32.99 -3.07
N SER A 30 -38.48 -32.23 -3.50
CA SER A 30 -39.56 -31.54 -2.78
C SER A 30 -40.61 -32.45 -2.14
N VAL A 31 -41.18 -32.09 -0.99
CA VAL A 31 -42.59 -32.35 -0.58
C VAL A 31 -43.03 -31.24 0.41
N PRO A 32 -44.31 -30.79 0.38
CA PRO A 32 -44.77 -29.57 1.01
C PRO A 32 -45.68 -29.74 2.24
N SER A 33 -46.12 -28.55 2.77
CA SER A 33 -47.22 -28.25 3.73
C SER A 33 -46.96 -28.58 5.21
N ASP A 34 -47.39 -27.82 6.19
CA ASP A 34 -48.59 -27.02 6.39
C ASP A 34 -48.47 -26.09 7.60
N ALA A 35 -49.40 -25.21 7.74
CA ALA A 35 -49.64 -24.07 8.62
C ALA A 35 -49.42 -24.22 10.14
N GLY A 36 -49.04 -23.12 10.79
CA GLY A 36 -49.15 -22.91 12.24
C GLY A 36 -48.77 -21.48 12.70
N VAL A 37 -49.75 -20.73 13.08
CA VAL A 37 -49.78 -19.41 13.64
C VAL A 37 -49.03 -19.30 14.97
N GLY A 38 -48.36 -18.19 15.24
CA GLY A 38 -48.15 -17.71 16.62
C GLY A 38 -46.88 -16.94 16.93
N ASP A 39 -47.04 -15.63 17.12
CA ASP A 39 -46.40 -14.71 18.02
C ASP A 39 -44.92 -14.25 17.86
N THR A 40 -44.89 -12.96 17.67
CA THR A 40 -43.81 -11.97 17.76
C THR A 40 -42.96 -12.07 19.02
N VAL A 41 -41.61 -12.13 18.81
CA VAL A 41 -40.63 -11.42 19.65
C VAL A 41 -39.53 -10.90 18.70
N ALA A 42 -39.31 -9.59 18.75
CA ALA A 42 -38.25 -8.90 18.04
C ALA A 42 -36.88 -9.37 18.56
N ALA A 43 -36.03 -9.86 17.68
CA ALA A 43 -34.61 -10.02 17.93
C ALA A 43 -33.88 -9.13 16.92
N ASP A 44 -33.12 -8.17 17.45
CA ASP A 44 -32.23 -7.30 16.70
C ASP A 44 -31.32 -8.12 15.79
N SER A 45 -31.49 -7.96 14.49
CA SER A 45 -30.56 -8.47 13.49
C SER A 45 -29.35 -7.55 13.46
N VAL A 46 -28.23 -8.06 13.94
CA VAL A 46 -26.91 -7.50 13.69
C VAL A 46 -26.68 -7.56 12.17
N ASP A 47 -26.73 -6.40 11.55
CA ASP A 47 -26.50 -6.19 10.14
C ASP A 47 -25.07 -6.65 9.77
N SER A 48 -25.01 -7.65 8.92
CA SER A 48 -23.80 -8.04 8.21
C SER A 48 -23.27 -6.80 7.48
N ALA A 49 -22.06 -6.36 7.82
CA ALA A 49 -21.34 -5.35 7.08
C ALA A 49 -21.24 -5.80 5.62
N GLY A 50 -22.10 -5.24 4.80
CA GLY A 50 -22.11 -5.45 3.36
C GLY A 50 -20.79 -4.93 2.80
N ILE A 51 -20.10 -5.77 2.08
CA ILE A 51 -19.00 -5.39 1.18
C ILE A 51 -19.60 -4.36 0.22
N VAL A 52 -19.25 -3.09 0.42
CA VAL A 52 -19.66 -2.01 -0.48
C VAL A 52 -18.96 -2.27 -1.81
N PRO A 53 -19.69 -2.42 -2.93
CA PRO A 53 -19.07 -2.59 -4.24
C PRO A 53 -18.17 -1.40 -4.54
N ALA A 54 -17.01 -1.65 -5.16
CA ALA A 54 -16.01 -0.65 -5.53
C ALA A 54 -16.50 0.43 -6.53
N ASP A 55 -17.79 0.47 -6.84
CA ASP A 55 -18.44 1.39 -7.77
C ASP A 55 -19.16 2.59 -7.11
N SER A 56 -19.16 2.72 -5.77
CA SER A 56 -19.63 3.96 -5.13
C SER A 56 -18.51 5.00 -5.13
N ILE A 57 -18.19 5.50 -6.31
CA ILE A 57 -17.41 6.71 -6.50
C ILE A 57 -18.22 7.84 -5.89
N MET A 58 -17.77 8.41 -4.76
CA MET A 58 -18.40 9.57 -4.13
C MET A 58 -18.15 10.83 -4.97
N ASP A 59 -18.94 11.03 -6.02
CA ASP A 59 -18.81 12.18 -6.91
C ASP A 59 -19.21 13.52 -6.25
N ASP A 60 -19.93 13.47 -5.10
CA ASP A 60 -20.43 14.62 -4.34
C ASP A 60 -19.88 14.73 -2.90
N ALA A 61 -18.76 14.12 -2.60
CA ALA A 61 -18.15 14.26 -1.27
C ALA A 61 -17.77 15.72 -1.01
N VAL A 62 -18.33 16.31 0.04
CA VAL A 62 -17.97 17.66 0.50
C VAL A 62 -16.57 17.58 1.12
N ILE A 63 -15.59 18.09 0.40
CA ILE A 63 -14.20 18.11 0.86
C ILE A 63 -14.02 19.26 1.84
N PRO A 64 -13.55 19.02 3.08
CA PRO A 64 -13.31 20.06 4.06
C PRO A 64 -12.30 21.10 3.52
N LYS A 65 -12.48 22.38 3.88
CA LYS A 65 -11.53 23.44 3.51
C LYS A 65 -10.12 23.24 4.06
N THR A 66 -9.97 22.42 5.10
CA THR A 66 -8.71 22.07 5.74
C THR A 66 -7.99 20.89 5.07
N ALA A 67 -8.61 20.24 4.07
CA ALA A 67 -8.03 19.09 3.39
C ALA A 67 -6.71 19.37 2.64
N ASP A 68 -6.34 20.63 2.44
CA ASP A 68 -5.07 21.03 1.83
C ASP A 68 -3.98 21.41 2.86
N GLU A 69 -4.26 21.31 4.15
CA GLU A 69 -3.29 21.69 5.18
C GLU A 69 -2.15 20.68 5.27
N TYR A 70 -2.49 19.38 5.22
CA TYR A 70 -1.54 18.28 5.17
C TYR A 70 -1.67 17.51 3.87
N PHE A 71 -0.55 16.97 3.39
CA PHE A 71 -0.56 16.22 2.14
C PHE A 71 -1.42 14.94 2.24
N ASN A 72 -1.39 14.25 3.39
CA ASN A 72 -2.15 13.02 3.58
C ASN A 72 -3.67 13.23 3.48
N ASP A 73 -4.19 14.35 4.01
CA ASP A 73 -5.60 14.69 3.88
C ASP A 73 -5.98 15.02 2.42
N PHE A 74 -5.11 15.77 1.75
CA PHE A 74 -5.30 16.12 0.34
C PHE A 74 -5.27 14.87 -0.55
N ILE A 75 -4.24 14.04 -0.44
CA ILE A 75 -4.05 12.92 -1.37
C ILE A 75 -5.18 11.89 -1.25
N TYR A 76 -5.71 11.68 -0.05
CA TYR A 76 -6.89 10.85 0.14
C TYR A 76 -8.08 11.38 -0.68
N SER A 77 -8.41 12.67 -0.53
CA SER A 77 -9.51 13.28 -1.29
C SER A 77 -9.24 13.31 -2.81
N PHE A 78 -8.00 13.50 -3.24
CA PHE A 78 -7.57 13.46 -4.64
C PHE A 78 -7.79 12.08 -5.26
N THR A 79 -7.58 11.01 -4.49
CA THR A 79 -7.62 9.63 -4.99
C THR A 79 -9.01 9.01 -4.96
N ILE A 80 -9.96 9.51 -4.16
CA ILE A 80 -11.32 8.95 -4.09
C ILE A 80 -12.33 9.60 -5.04
N SER A 81 -12.04 10.81 -5.57
CA SER A 81 -12.96 11.55 -6.44
C SER A 81 -12.36 11.86 -7.81
N PRO A 82 -12.89 11.29 -8.91
CA PRO A 82 -12.45 11.58 -10.27
C PRO A 82 -12.57 13.06 -10.65
N ARG A 83 -13.62 13.73 -10.18
CA ARG A 83 -13.85 15.15 -10.40
C ARG A 83 -12.80 15.98 -9.68
N HIS A 84 -12.63 15.77 -8.37
CA HIS A 84 -11.65 16.48 -7.58
C HIS A 84 -10.23 16.26 -8.10
N GLN A 85 -9.91 15.04 -8.54
CA GLN A 85 -8.63 14.74 -9.16
C GLN A 85 -8.35 15.63 -10.38
N LYS A 86 -9.33 15.79 -11.30
CA LYS A 86 -9.17 16.69 -12.46
C LYS A 86 -9.02 18.16 -12.09
N GLU A 87 -9.72 18.62 -11.06
CA GLU A 87 -9.65 20.01 -10.58
C GLU A 87 -8.29 20.34 -9.97
N ARG A 88 -7.59 19.32 -9.46
CA ARG A 88 -6.28 19.43 -8.79
C ARG A 88 -5.10 19.05 -9.66
N ILE A 89 -5.30 18.91 -10.96
CA ILE A 89 -4.24 18.69 -11.95
C ILE A 89 -4.04 19.96 -12.76
N VAL A 90 -2.78 20.36 -12.94
CA VAL A 90 -2.43 21.48 -13.81
C VAL A 90 -2.27 20.98 -15.23
N PHE A 91 -3.23 21.34 -16.07
CA PHE A 91 -3.24 20.96 -17.48
C PHE A 91 -2.73 22.09 -18.39
N PRO A 92 -2.05 21.75 -19.52
CA PRO A 92 -1.65 20.42 -19.93
C PRO A 92 -0.57 19.85 -18.99
N LEU A 93 -0.79 18.62 -18.47
CA LEU A 93 0.10 18.02 -17.50
C LEU A 93 1.38 17.49 -18.17
N PRO A 94 2.57 17.99 -17.81
CA PRO A 94 3.83 17.48 -18.32
C PRO A 94 4.02 16.00 -17.90
N TYR A 95 4.31 15.14 -18.86
CA TYR A 95 4.61 13.75 -18.66
C TYR A 95 5.90 13.36 -19.39
N GLU A 96 6.91 13.06 -18.59
CA GLU A 96 8.20 12.58 -19.07
C GLU A 96 8.22 11.06 -19.00
N ARG A 97 8.53 10.42 -20.12
CA ARG A 97 8.74 8.96 -20.17
C ARG A 97 10.04 8.66 -20.88
N ASP A 98 10.96 8.00 -20.16
CA ASP A 98 12.31 7.66 -20.66
C ASP A 98 13.01 8.87 -21.30
N GLY A 99 12.99 10.00 -20.61
CA GLY A 99 13.58 11.27 -21.06
C GLY A 99 12.79 12.02 -22.14
N LYS A 100 11.69 11.45 -22.66
CA LYS A 100 10.85 12.10 -23.67
C LYS A 100 9.66 12.81 -23.03
N MET A 101 9.60 14.13 -23.20
CA MET A 101 8.49 14.94 -22.69
C MET A 101 7.28 14.92 -23.62
N THR A 102 6.12 14.70 -23.03
CA THR A 102 4.79 14.83 -23.65
C THR A 102 3.86 15.62 -22.73
N TYR A 103 2.65 15.95 -23.19
CA TYR A 103 1.70 16.73 -22.41
C TYR A 103 0.33 16.06 -22.46
N VAL A 104 -0.19 15.72 -21.28
CA VAL A 104 -1.52 15.12 -21.14
C VAL A 104 -2.56 16.23 -21.05
N LYS A 105 -3.55 16.20 -21.95
CA LYS A 105 -4.68 17.14 -21.93
C LYS A 105 -5.78 16.66 -20.99
N PRO A 106 -6.72 17.55 -20.54
CA PRO A 106 -7.81 17.17 -19.63
C PRO A 106 -8.66 15.99 -20.14
N GLU A 107 -8.88 15.92 -21.47
CA GLU A 107 -9.69 14.87 -22.09
C GLU A 107 -8.96 13.52 -22.14
N GLN A 108 -7.64 13.53 -22.07
CA GLN A 108 -6.78 12.36 -22.11
C GLN A 108 -6.52 11.77 -20.71
N TRP A 109 -6.78 12.57 -19.66
CA TRP A 109 -6.60 12.09 -18.30
C TRP A 109 -7.56 10.94 -18.00
N ARG A 110 -7.01 9.89 -17.43
CA ARG A 110 -7.76 8.76 -16.88
C ARG A 110 -7.64 8.78 -15.37
N TYR A 111 -8.75 8.63 -14.68
CA TYR A 111 -8.79 8.52 -13.22
C TYR A 111 -7.83 7.45 -12.72
N ASN A 112 -7.07 7.78 -11.68
CA ASN A 112 -6.11 6.90 -11.05
C ASN A 112 -6.33 6.91 -9.53
N ALA A 113 -6.81 5.80 -9.00
CA ALA A 113 -7.01 5.63 -7.57
C ALA A 113 -5.70 5.52 -6.77
N MET A 114 -4.52 5.45 -7.44
CA MET A 114 -3.22 5.26 -6.80
C MET A 114 -3.26 4.15 -5.75
N TYR A 115 -2.74 4.39 -4.56
CA TYR A 115 -2.67 3.42 -3.47
C TYR A 115 -4.00 3.20 -2.71
N THR A 116 -5.06 3.97 -2.95
CA THR A 116 -6.34 3.80 -2.23
C THR A 116 -7.04 2.47 -2.51
N ARG A 117 -6.59 1.71 -3.50
CA ARG A 117 -7.01 0.32 -3.73
C ARG A 117 -6.20 -0.70 -2.94
N GLN A 118 -5.13 -0.26 -2.29
CA GLN A 118 -4.33 -1.07 -1.38
C GLN A 118 -4.80 -0.80 0.06
N GLU A 119 -4.63 -1.77 0.95
CA GLU A 119 -4.97 -1.60 2.36
C GLU A 119 -4.01 -0.63 3.05
N PHE A 120 -2.79 -0.55 2.55
CA PHE A 120 -1.74 0.34 3.04
C PHE A 120 -0.78 0.77 1.92
N TYR A 121 -0.02 1.81 2.19
CA TYR A 121 1.10 2.30 1.36
C TYR A 121 2.38 2.34 2.19
N THR A 122 3.50 2.63 1.56
CA THR A 122 4.79 2.71 2.22
C THR A 122 5.33 4.14 2.22
N ALA A 123 6.15 4.45 3.22
CA ALA A 123 7.03 5.61 3.19
C ALA A 123 8.42 5.19 3.70
N PHE A 124 9.48 5.58 2.96
CA PHE A 124 10.85 5.23 3.29
C PHE A 124 11.55 6.42 3.92
N PHE A 125 12.09 6.21 5.11
CA PHE A 125 12.81 7.21 5.89
C PHE A 125 14.20 6.71 6.27
N GLU A 126 15.09 7.63 6.57
CA GLU A 126 16.41 7.32 7.13
C GLU A 126 16.31 7.00 8.63
N ASN A 127 15.42 7.67 9.33
CA ASN A 127 15.20 7.53 10.76
C ASN A 127 13.75 7.88 11.14
N GLU A 128 13.37 7.51 12.36
CA GLU A 128 11.99 7.68 12.85
C GLU A 128 11.54 9.15 12.95
N SER A 129 12.45 10.08 13.29
CA SER A 129 12.09 11.50 13.41
C SER A 129 11.70 12.13 12.07
N SER A 130 12.06 11.50 10.95
CA SER A 130 11.65 11.97 9.62
C SER A 130 10.15 11.76 9.34
N LEU A 131 9.45 10.93 10.12
CA LEU A 131 7.99 10.80 10.03
C LEU A 131 7.26 12.11 10.38
N ASP A 132 7.87 12.98 11.18
CA ASP A 132 7.28 14.28 11.50
C ASP A 132 7.03 15.15 10.26
N LEU A 133 7.71 14.85 9.13
CA LEU A 133 7.46 15.54 7.85
C LEU A 133 6.03 15.35 7.35
N GLU A 134 5.40 14.22 7.61
CA GLU A 134 4.02 13.95 7.22
C GLU A 134 3.01 14.91 7.86
N LYS A 135 3.34 15.36 9.08
CA LYS A 135 2.54 16.29 9.87
C LYS A 135 3.06 17.73 9.79
N SER A 136 4.01 17.99 8.90
CA SER A 136 4.60 19.32 8.75
C SER A 136 3.79 20.16 7.76
N LYS A 137 3.37 21.35 8.21
CA LYS A 137 2.73 22.35 7.35
C LYS A 137 3.73 23.08 6.44
N ASP A 138 5.03 22.92 6.69
CA ASP A 138 6.09 23.56 5.91
C ASP A 138 6.44 22.74 4.65
N VAL A 139 5.98 21.50 4.56
CA VAL A 139 6.12 20.70 3.35
C VAL A 139 5.23 21.29 2.26
N ASP A 140 5.84 21.70 1.15
CA ASP A 140 5.17 22.30 -0.01
C ASP A 140 5.34 21.49 -1.30
N ARG A 141 6.12 20.41 -1.25
CA ARG A 141 6.36 19.47 -2.37
C ARG A 141 6.37 18.04 -1.86
N VAL A 142 5.64 17.20 -2.55
CA VAL A 142 5.61 15.75 -2.28
C VAL A 142 5.63 15.00 -3.60
N THR A 143 6.36 13.92 -3.64
CA THR A 143 6.34 12.98 -4.77
C THR A 143 5.70 11.67 -4.30
N VAL A 144 4.64 11.25 -5.00
CA VAL A 144 4.12 9.88 -4.84
C VAL A 144 4.81 9.02 -5.90
N GLU A 145 5.57 8.05 -5.44
CA GLU A 145 6.37 7.16 -6.27
C GLU A 145 5.65 5.81 -6.37
N TYR A 146 5.29 5.40 -7.56
CA TYR A 146 4.78 4.06 -7.84
C TYR A 146 5.90 3.20 -8.42
N VAL A 147 6.28 2.17 -7.70
CA VAL A 147 7.34 1.24 -8.10
C VAL A 147 6.71 -0.09 -8.47
N ASP A 148 6.87 -0.48 -9.73
CA ASP A 148 6.43 -1.74 -10.30
C ASP A 148 7.64 -2.68 -10.44
N MET A 149 7.68 -3.70 -9.58
CA MET A 149 8.78 -4.67 -9.57
C MET A 149 8.65 -5.71 -10.67
N ILE A 150 7.45 -5.91 -11.22
CA ILE A 150 7.20 -6.86 -12.30
C ILE A 150 7.71 -6.30 -13.63
N ASP A 151 7.35 -5.06 -13.91
CA ASP A 151 7.75 -4.38 -15.15
C ASP A 151 9.08 -3.63 -15.01
N GLU A 152 9.67 -3.61 -13.80
CA GLU A 152 10.89 -2.88 -13.43
C GLU A 152 10.80 -1.39 -13.81
N ARG A 153 9.65 -0.76 -13.48
CA ARG A 153 9.35 0.64 -13.80
C ARG A 153 9.02 1.43 -12.55
N VAL A 154 9.35 2.72 -12.60
CA VAL A 154 8.95 3.69 -11.57
C VAL A 154 8.16 4.82 -12.21
N LYS A 155 7.09 5.24 -11.55
CA LYS A 155 6.28 6.37 -11.96
C LYS A 155 6.09 7.35 -10.82
N ASP A 156 6.64 8.53 -11.00
CA ASP A 156 6.56 9.64 -10.05
C ASP A 156 5.40 10.57 -10.39
N TYR A 157 4.66 10.97 -9.36
CA TYR A 157 3.64 11.99 -9.40
C TYR A 157 4.10 13.16 -8.54
N PHE A 158 4.47 14.29 -9.16
CA PHE A 158 5.00 15.46 -8.47
C PHE A 158 3.89 16.43 -8.09
N PHE A 159 3.69 16.58 -6.80
CA PHE A 159 2.74 17.52 -6.22
C PHE A 159 3.45 18.74 -5.66
N SER A 160 2.82 19.91 -5.78
CA SER A 160 3.23 21.13 -5.07
C SER A 160 2.03 21.83 -4.47
N ARG A 161 2.25 22.50 -3.33
CA ARG A 161 1.24 23.34 -2.68
C ARG A 161 1.48 24.79 -3.06
N GLU A 162 0.51 25.38 -3.74
CA GLU A 162 0.52 26.76 -4.20
C GLU A 162 -0.79 27.44 -3.77
N GLU A 163 -0.71 28.66 -3.25
CA GLU A 163 -1.90 29.37 -2.74
C GLU A 163 -2.74 28.52 -1.78
N ASN A 164 -2.06 27.76 -0.92
CA ASN A 164 -2.67 26.80 0.02
C ASN A 164 -3.45 25.65 -0.64
N GLN A 165 -3.15 25.31 -1.89
CA GLN A 165 -3.76 24.20 -2.59
C GLN A 165 -2.71 23.25 -3.15
N TRP A 166 -2.84 21.97 -2.85
CA TRP A 166 -2.06 20.92 -3.49
C TRP A 166 -2.52 20.67 -4.93
N LYS A 167 -1.55 20.54 -5.84
CA LYS A 167 -1.83 20.26 -7.27
C LYS A 167 -0.79 19.31 -7.83
N LEU A 168 -1.24 18.37 -8.69
CA LEU A 168 -0.35 17.55 -9.50
C LEU A 168 0.21 18.40 -10.66
N ARG A 169 1.54 18.50 -10.73
CA ARG A 169 2.24 19.40 -11.67
C ARG A 169 2.98 18.68 -12.78
N LYS A 170 3.43 17.44 -12.53
CA LYS A 170 4.24 16.67 -13.48
C LYS A 170 4.11 15.19 -13.15
N MET A 171 4.27 14.36 -14.16
CA MET A 171 4.56 12.93 -14.00
C MET A 171 5.89 12.59 -14.69
N ARG A 172 6.60 11.61 -14.14
CA ARG A 172 7.78 10.99 -14.75
C ARG A 172 7.67 9.47 -14.68
N GLU A 173 8.05 8.78 -15.75
CA GLU A 173 8.14 7.33 -15.78
C GLU A 173 9.50 6.92 -16.35
N TYR A 174 10.19 5.99 -15.67
CA TYR A 174 11.57 5.59 -15.97
C TYR A 174 11.86 4.17 -15.48
N GLY A 175 13.00 3.61 -15.88
CA GLY A 175 13.42 2.30 -15.44
C GLY A 175 13.81 2.24 -13.96
N LEU A 176 13.58 1.09 -13.32
CA LEU A 176 13.93 0.85 -11.91
C LEU A 176 15.45 1.06 -11.64
N ASP A 177 16.29 0.93 -12.67
CA ASP A 177 17.73 1.18 -12.57
C ASP A 177 18.11 2.63 -12.26
N GLU A 178 17.22 3.59 -12.57
CA GLU A 178 17.38 5.00 -12.22
C GLU A 178 16.77 5.38 -10.85
N TYR A 179 16.07 4.44 -10.17
CA TYR A 179 15.39 4.75 -8.91
C TYR A 179 16.38 5.03 -7.78
N HIS A 180 16.19 6.13 -7.06
CA HIS A 180 17.13 6.60 -6.03
C HIS A 180 17.29 5.63 -4.85
N GLU A 181 16.26 4.83 -4.52
CA GLU A 181 16.27 3.80 -3.49
C GLU A 181 16.34 2.37 -4.06
N ARG A 182 16.83 2.21 -5.30
CA ARG A 182 16.89 0.94 -6.02
C ARG A 182 17.48 -0.20 -5.20
N ASP A 183 18.62 0.02 -4.56
CA ASP A 183 19.31 -1.04 -3.82
C ASP A 183 18.51 -1.51 -2.61
N PHE A 184 17.82 -0.58 -1.94
CA PHE A 184 16.96 -0.90 -0.82
C PHE A 184 15.66 -1.57 -1.26
N ILE A 185 15.00 -1.07 -2.31
CA ILE A 185 13.74 -1.66 -2.77
C ILE A 185 13.92 -3.08 -3.32
N LEU A 186 15.02 -3.37 -4.00
CA LEU A 186 15.36 -4.73 -4.46
C LEU A 186 15.58 -5.68 -3.28
N PHE A 187 16.23 -5.22 -2.22
CA PHE A 187 16.36 -5.97 -0.98
C PHE A 187 14.97 -6.18 -0.34
N PHE A 188 14.19 -5.10 -0.19
CA PHE A 188 12.91 -5.12 0.50
C PHE A 188 11.91 -6.03 -0.21
N ASP A 189 11.81 -5.95 -1.53
CA ASP A 189 10.96 -6.84 -2.32
C ASP A 189 11.30 -8.32 -2.13
N ARG A 190 12.59 -8.66 -2.11
CA ARG A 190 13.01 -10.02 -1.81
C ARG A 190 12.75 -10.40 -0.35
N PHE A 191 12.95 -9.46 0.58
CA PHE A 191 12.67 -9.67 2.01
C PHE A 191 11.19 -10.00 2.26
N VAL A 192 10.28 -9.40 1.52
CA VAL A 192 8.83 -9.63 1.70
C VAL A 192 8.33 -10.84 0.93
N SER A 193 8.93 -11.19 -0.20
CA SER A 193 8.47 -12.26 -1.10
C SER A 193 9.07 -13.64 -0.80
N ASP A 194 10.28 -13.70 -0.19
CA ASP A 194 11.01 -14.94 0.09
C ASP A 194 11.15 -15.15 1.61
N SER A 195 10.38 -16.05 2.19
CA SER A 195 10.36 -16.28 3.64
C SER A 195 11.67 -16.84 4.19
N LEU A 196 12.46 -17.59 3.42
CA LEU A 196 13.77 -18.07 3.85
C LEU A 196 14.78 -16.93 3.85
N TYR A 197 14.75 -16.11 2.80
CA TYR A 197 15.57 -14.90 2.75
C TYR A 197 15.19 -13.93 3.88
N GLN A 198 13.89 -13.75 4.14
CA GLN A 198 13.39 -12.91 5.23
C GLN A 198 14.00 -13.32 6.58
N ILE A 199 13.87 -14.59 6.97
CA ILE A 199 14.41 -15.08 8.25
C ILE A 199 15.93 -14.87 8.34
N SER A 200 16.66 -15.08 7.25
CA SER A 200 18.13 -14.87 7.22
C SER A 200 18.54 -13.40 7.32
N HIS A 201 17.60 -12.46 7.06
CA HIS A 201 17.83 -11.02 7.10
C HIS A 201 17.07 -10.33 8.27
N VAL A 202 16.73 -11.12 9.27
CA VAL A 202 16.25 -10.67 10.57
C VAL A 202 17.38 -10.83 11.59
N ALA A 203 17.58 -9.84 12.45
CA ALA A 203 18.55 -9.94 13.54
C ALA A 203 18.18 -11.09 14.49
N SER A 204 19.17 -11.77 15.09
CA SER A 204 18.92 -12.87 16.02
C SER A 204 17.96 -12.49 17.15
N LYS A 205 17.97 -11.22 17.54
CA LYS A 205 17.00 -10.61 18.46
C LYS A 205 16.46 -9.35 17.85
N ILE A 206 15.12 -9.21 17.83
CA ILE A 206 14.39 -8.06 17.31
C ILE A 206 13.71 -7.37 18.47
N GLU A 207 13.90 -6.05 18.59
CA GLU A 207 13.08 -5.23 19.47
C GLU A 207 11.71 -5.03 18.84
N ILE A 208 10.65 -5.34 19.56
CA ILE A 208 9.28 -5.07 19.16
C ILE A 208 8.59 -4.15 20.16
N SER A 209 7.81 -3.20 19.66
CA SER A 209 6.93 -2.34 20.45
C SER A 209 5.54 -2.43 19.89
N MET A 210 4.55 -2.72 20.73
CA MET A 210 3.16 -2.87 20.36
C MET A 210 2.26 -2.19 21.39
N PRO A 211 1.07 -1.68 21.03
CA PRO A 211 0.11 -1.17 22.00
C PRO A 211 -0.18 -2.23 23.06
N ASP A 212 -0.35 -1.80 24.32
CA ASP A 212 -0.81 -2.68 25.37
C ASP A 212 -2.29 -3.00 25.16
N PRO A 213 -2.69 -4.28 25.05
CA PRO A 213 -4.09 -4.64 24.88
C PRO A 213 -4.98 -4.30 26.08
N GLU A 214 -4.39 -4.02 27.25
CA GLU A 214 -5.11 -3.65 28.47
C GLU A 214 -5.10 -2.13 28.74
N ASP A 215 -4.23 -1.36 28.06
CA ASP A 215 -4.15 0.10 28.19
C ASP A 215 -3.80 0.75 26.85
N ASP A 216 -4.76 1.45 26.25
CA ASP A 216 -4.64 2.13 24.94
C ASP A 216 -3.54 3.22 24.91
N ILE A 217 -2.99 3.62 26.05
CA ILE A 217 -1.95 4.67 26.14
C ILE A 217 -0.57 4.05 26.28
N GLU A 218 -0.47 2.87 26.87
CA GLU A 218 0.81 2.21 27.13
C GLU A 218 1.30 1.40 25.91
N THR A 219 2.61 1.28 25.81
CA THR A 219 3.28 0.48 24.77
C THR A 219 4.14 -0.57 25.44
N LEU A 220 3.88 -1.82 25.13
CA LEU A 220 4.72 -2.95 25.56
C LEU A 220 5.92 -3.07 24.62
N THR A 221 7.11 -3.06 25.21
CA THR A 221 8.36 -3.29 24.46
C THR A 221 8.99 -4.59 24.93
N GLY A 222 9.37 -5.43 23.98
CA GLY A 222 9.98 -6.72 24.24
C GLY A 222 11.03 -7.10 23.19
N MET A 223 11.69 -8.25 23.43
CA MET A 223 12.61 -8.84 22.47
C MET A 223 12.06 -10.19 22.02
N ILE A 224 12.07 -10.42 20.72
CA ILE A 224 11.75 -11.71 20.14
C ILE A 224 12.96 -12.30 19.41
N GLU A 225 13.04 -13.62 19.33
CA GLU A 225 14.05 -14.30 18.53
C GLU A 225 13.62 -14.30 17.03
N ALA A 226 14.59 -14.42 16.12
CA ALA A 226 14.35 -14.36 14.69
C ALA A 226 13.30 -15.38 14.19
N GLU A 227 13.25 -16.56 14.80
CA GLU A 227 12.32 -17.64 14.47
C GLU A 227 10.86 -17.30 14.83
N GLN A 228 10.65 -16.34 15.74
CA GLN A 228 9.33 -15.87 16.14
C GLN A 228 8.79 -14.77 15.20
N TRP A 229 9.67 -14.13 14.43
CA TRP A 229 9.31 -13.04 13.52
C TRP A 229 8.07 -13.30 12.65
N PRO A 230 7.90 -14.49 12.03
CA PRO A 230 6.71 -14.74 11.20
C PRO A 230 5.37 -14.61 11.93
N SER A 231 5.36 -14.74 13.28
CA SER A 231 4.16 -14.60 14.10
C SER A 231 3.85 -13.16 14.50
N PHE A 232 4.80 -12.24 14.35
CA PHE A 232 4.68 -10.84 14.76
C PHE A 232 4.67 -9.87 13.57
N ARG A 233 5.16 -10.31 12.41
CA ARG A 233 5.26 -9.42 11.25
C ARG A 233 3.89 -8.92 10.80
N PRO A 234 3.79 -7.65 10.40
CA PRO A 234 2.60 -7.14 9.73
C PRO A 234 2.44 -7.80 8.35
N GLU A 235 1.29 -7.59 7.72
CA GLU A 235 1.16 -7.83 6.30
C GLU A 235 2.13 -6.92 5.54
N LEU A 236 2.82 -7.49 4.54
CA LEU A 236 3.85 -6.79 3.78
C LEU A 236 3.44 -6.67 2.32
N PRO A 237 3.61 -5.48 1.69
CA PRO A 237 3.36 -5.31 0.27
C PRO A 237 4.35 -6.12 -0.56
N HIS A 238 3.95 -6.57 -1.73
CA HIS A 238 4.83 -7.24 -2.67
C HIS A 238 4.50 -6.82 -4.11
N GLU A 239 5.49 -6.87 -5.00
CA GLU A 239 5.38 -6.57 -6.43
C GLU A 239 5.13 -5.09 -6.76
N TYR A 240 4.29 -4.40 -6.00
CA TYR A 240 3.91 -3.01 -6.24
C TYR A 240 4.03 -2.19 -4.97
N TYR A 241 4.78 -1.09 -5.03
CA TYR A 241 4.98 -0.20 -3.89
C TYR A 241 4.52 1.20 -4.23
N TYR A 242 3.78 1.82 -3.31
CA TYR A 242 3.58 3.25 -3.33
C TYR A 242 4.39 3.85 -2.20
N ASN A 243 5.40 4.64 -2.54
CA ASN A 243 6.21 5.36 -1.59
C ASN A 243 5.85 6.85 -1.62
N ILE A 244 5.61 7.45 -0.45
CA ILE A 244 5.37 8.89 -0.35
C ILE A 244 6.65 9.57 0.09
N ASN A 245 7.18 10.41 -0.79
CA ASN A 245 8.41 11.14 -0.59
C ASN A 245 8.10 12.61 -0.28
N TYR A 246 8.26 12.99 0.99
CA TYR A 246 8.04 14.35 1.51
C TYR A 246 9.28 15.26 1.36
N GLY A 247 10.26 14.85 0.58
CA GLY A 247 11.55 15.51 0.46
C GLY A 247 12.51 15.15 1.59
N GLN A 248 12.26 14.00 2.27
CA GLN A 248 13.16 13.50 3.30
C GLN A 248 14.54 13.23 2.73
N LYS A 249 15.56 13.61 3.50
CA LYS A 249 16.94 13.34 3.14
C LYS A 249 17.25 11.86 3.40
N MET A 250 17.94 11.24 2.45
CA MET A 250 18.38 9.85 2.50
C MET A 250 19.92 9.79 2.39
N GLU A 251 20.60 10.59 3.22
CA GLU A 251 22.06 10.75 3.20
C GLU A 251 22.78 9.55 3.83
N ASN A 252 22.18 8.99 4.88
CA ASN A 252 22.72 7.82 5.57
C ASN A 252 22.33 6.54 4.84
N LYS A 253 23.30 5.90 4.22
CA LYS A 253 23.10 4.64 3.50
C LYS A 253 23.01 3.39 4.39
N LYS A 254 23.13 3.54 5.72
CA LYS A 254 23.21 2.42 6.66
C LYS A 254 21.90 2.10 7.37
N TYR A 255 20.93 3.00 7.36
CA TYR A 255 19.66 2.83 8.05
C TYR A 255 18.48 3.14 7.13
N ARG A 256 17.42 2.38 7.28
CA ARG A 256 16.11 2.65 6.66
C ARG A 256 15.01 2.31 7.65
N VAL A 257 14.01 3.15 7.69
CA VAL A 257 12.72 2.91 8.34
C VAL A 257 11.68 2.81 7.24
N VAL A 258 10.98 1.71 7.20
CA VAL A 258 9.82 1.53 6.31
C VAL A 258 8.58 1.73 7.18
N ALA A 259 7.85 2.80 6.93
CA ALA A 259 6.52 2.97 7.46
C ALA A 259 5.52 2.27 6.54
N LEU A 260 4.70 1.39 7.11
CA LEU A 260 3.53 0.80 6.46
C LEU A 260 2.32 1.52 7.05
N GLU A 261 1.64 2.31 6.22
CA GLU A 261 0.54 3.15 6.66
C GLU A 261 -0.76 2.74 6.01
N GLY A 262 -1.79 2.57 6.82
CA GLY A 262 -3.11 2.23 6.35
C GLY A 262 -3.77 3.37 5.58
N SER A 263 -4.40 3.06 4.46
CA SER A 263 -5.00 4.07 3.57
C SER A 263 -6.16 4.84 4.23
N SER A 264 -6.82 4.28 5.26
CA SER A 264 -7.98 4.91 5.93
C SER A 264 -8.31 4.36 7.32
N ASN A 265 -7.48 3.51 7.89
CA ASN A 265 -7.79 2.77 9.13
C ASN A 265 -6.88 3.12 10.32
N GLY A 266 -5.97 4.10 10.15
CA GLY A 266 -5.03 4.50 11.21
C GLY A 266 -3.94 3.47 11.52
N PHE A 267 -3.83 2.42 10.71
CA PHE A 267 -2.75 1.43 10.85
C PHE A 267 -1.40 2.09 10.57
N LEU A 268 -0.44 1.85 11.45
CA LEU A 268 0.96 2.26 11.27
C LEU A 268 1.87 1.16 11.81
N SER A 269 2.76 0.65 10.99
CA SER A 269 3.82 -0.24 11.41
C SER A 269 5.17 0.24 10.87
N LEU A 270 6.16 0.34 11.75
CA LEU A 270 7.50 0.81 11.42
C LEU A 270 8.48 -0.35 11.46
N LEU A 271 9.13 -0.63 10.35
CA LEU A 271 10.18 -1.63 10.22
C LEU A 271 11.54 -0.95 10.11
N PHE A 272 12.45 -1.26 11.04
CA PHE A 272 13.76 -0.63 11.12
C PHE A 272 14.84 -1.57 10.60
N PHE A 273 15.48 -1.15 9.52
CA PHE A 273 16.56 -1.88 8.87
C PHE A 273 17.92 -1.18 9.09
N ARG A 274 18.96 -1.98 9.25
CA ARG A 274 20.35 -1.51 9.25
C ARG A 274 21.19 -2.34 8.30
N GLN A 275 22.19 -1.72 7.68
CA GLN A 275 23.12 -2.40 6.80
C GLN A 275 24.21 -3.10 7.63
N LYS A 276 24.40 -4.40 7.39
CA LYS A 276 25.47 -5.23 7.96
C LYS A 276 26.47 -5.53 6.86
N GLY A 277 27.57 -4.76 6.78
CA GLY A 277 28.52 -4.90 5.69
C GLY A 277 28.07 -4.25 4.38
N TYR A 278 28.62 -4.69 3.25
CA TYR A 278 28.28 -4.15 1.95
C TYR A 278 26.94 -4.71 1.44
N GLY A 279 25.90 -3.86 1.48
CA GLY A 279 24.63 -4.15 0.81
C GLY A 279 23.69 -5.13 1.53
N GLU A 280 24.09 -5.72 2.65
CA GLU A 280 23.23 -6.62 3.41
C GLU A 280 22.41 -5.85 4.45
N TRP A 281 21.12 -5.77 4.26
CA TRP A 281 20.19 -5.18 5.20
C TRP A 281 19.68 -6.21 6.20
N MET A 282 19.47 -5.78 7.46
CA MET A 282 18.93 -6.60 8.53
C MET A 282 17.83 -5.85 9.25
N LEU A 283 16.66 -6.46 9.38
CA LEU A 283 15.60 -6.00 10.27
C LEU A 283 16.06 -6.19 11.73
N TYR A 284 16.00 -5.15 12.55
CA TYR A 284 16.43 -5.24 13.95
C TYR A 284 15.41 -4.70 14.94
N LYS A 285 14.37 -3.99 14.47
CA LYS A 285 13.34 -3.41 15.32
C LYS A 285 12.04 -3.23 14.53
N MET A 286 10.92 -3.36 15.22
CA MET A 286 9.57 -3.08 14.73
C MET A 286 8.78 -2.31 15.79
N LYS A 287 7.93 -1.37 15.35
CA LYS A 287 6.91 -0.68 16.16
C LYS A 287 5.57 -0.73 15.44
N ASN A 288 4.52 -1.02 16.19
CA ASN A 288 3.12 -0.95 15.77
C ASN A 288 2.39 0.10 16.57
#